data_5c1b4bdb8ee66c8893534bae3abcd880
#
_entry.id   5c1b4bdb8ee66c8893534bae3abcd880
#
_cell.length_a   1.000
_cell.length_b   1.000
_cell.length_c   1.000
_cell.angle_alpha   90.00
_cell.angle_beta   90.00
_cell.angle_gamma   90.00
#
_symmetry.space_group_name_H-M   'P 1'
#
loop_
_entity.id
_entity.type
_entity.pdbx_description
1 polymer ?
#
loop_
_entity_poly.entity_id
_entity_poly.type
_entity_poly.pdbx_seq_one_letter_code
_entity_poly.pdbx_strand_id
1 'polypeptide(L)'
;MSVHEARVEIEMWTDLGCPWCYVGKHRLKAAIDKRPDAERFEVRLRSFELNPDAPREPETIETAFIRSHGGDGSVVLNAERRIQALARSEGLAFSLDRLNANTFDFHRVLHHADEQGLETEFFSAVQDQFFAGAINPFDPNELVQVAESVGLDGARVSRVLASDEYAEDAHADRREGVALGLTGVPFVVFDRQVAAPGAQSVEVYGQILDQIADQPAPKAVAHG
;
A
#
# COMPACT_ATOMS: atom_id res chain seq x y z
N MET A 1 20.01 27.69 -16.49
CA MET A 1 19.83 27.57 -15.04
C MET A 1 18.65 26.60 -14.86
N SER A 2 18.95 25.38 -14.47
CA SER A 2 17.89 24.38 -14.22
C SER A 2 17.15 24.79 -12.95
N VAL A 3 15.90 25.21 -13.08
CA VAL A 3 15.01 25.40 -11.94
C VAL A 3 14.79 23.98 -11.40
N HIS A 4 15.40 23.64 -10.26
CA HIS A 4 15.02 22.46 -9.51
C HIS A 4 13.56 22.68 -9.07
N GLU A 5 12.63 22.15 -9.83
CA GLU A 5 11.25 22.09 -9.39
C GLU A 5 11.18 21.28 -8.12
N ALA A 6 10.45 21.77 -7.11
CA ALA A 6 10.36 21.13 -5.80
C ALA A 6 9.76 19.72 -5.94
N ARG A 7 10.31 18.76 -5.19
CA ARG A 7 9.72 17.42 -5.07
C ARG A 7 8.35 17.52 -4.41
N VAL A 8 7.45 16.69 -4.87
CA VAL A 8 6.08 16.53 -4.35
C VAL A 8 6.01 15.18 -3.65
N GLU A 9 5.76 15.19 -2.36
CA GLU A 9 5.55 13.96 -1.60
C GLU A 9 4.10 13.48 -1.74
N ILE A 10 3.94 12.19 -2.01
CA ILE A 10 2.64 11.53 -2.08
C ILE A 10 2.63 10.42 -1.03
N GLU A 11 1.83 10.56 0.00
CA GLU A 11 1.68 9.56 1.04
C GLU A 11 0.48 8.68 0.75
N MET A 12 0.67 7.37 0.73
CA MET A 12 -0.39 6.40 0.47
C MET A 12 -0.53 5.45 1.65
N TRP A 13 -1.57 5.65 2.47
CA TRP A 13 -1.98 4.65 3.46
C TRP A 13 -2.57 3.45 2.75
N THR A 14 -2.05 2.28 3.08
CA THR A 14 -2.31 1.05 2.33
C THR A 14 -2.26 -0.17 3.23
N ASP A 15 -2.89 -1.27 2.80
CA ASP A 15 -2.76 -2.59 3.40
C ASP A 15 -2.43 -3.63 2.34
N LEU A 16 -1.59 -4.59 2.71
CA LEU A 16 -1.20 -5.69 1.84
C LEU A 16 -2.41 -6.44 1.26
N GLY A 17 -3.35 -6.80 2.14
CA GLY A 17 -4.51 -7.63 1.78
C GLY A 17 -5.63 -6.89 1.05
N CYS A 18 -5.56 -5.57 0.94
CA CYS A 18 -6.63 -4.75 0.37
C CYS A 18 -6.65 -4.79 -1.16
N PRO A 19 -7.70 -5.35 -1.81
CA PRO A 19 -7.80 -5.39 -3.27
C PRO A 19 -7.82 -3.99 -3.91
N TRP A 20 -8.47 -3.02 -3.24
CA TRP A 20 -8.52 -1.65 -3.73
C TRP A 20 -7.19 -0.91 -3.58
N CYS A 21 -6.36 -1.29 -2.58
CA CYS A 21 -4.99 -0.79 -2.48
C CYS A 21 -4.14 -1.30 -3.66
N TYR A 22 -4.32 -2.56 -4.03
CA TYR A 22 -3.63 -3.15 -5.18
C TYR A 22 -3.95 -2.40 -6.48
N VAL A 23 -5.24 -2.22 -6.79
CA VAL A 23 -5.67 -1.47 -7.98
C VAL A 23 -5.25 0.00 -7.90
N GLY A 24 -5.44 0.63 -6.73
CA GLY A 24 -5.15 2.05 -6.52
C GLY A 24 -3.66 2.38 -6.70
N LYS A 25 -2.76 1.53 -6.19
CA LYS A 25 -1.30 1.66 -6.38
C LYS A 25 -0.93 1.67 -7.86
N HIS A 26 -1.44 0.71 -8.62
CA HIS A 26 -1.13 0.61 -10.04
C HIS A 26 -1.67 1.80 -10.85
N ARG A 27 -2.86 2.29 -10.50
CA ARG A 27 -3.45 3.47 -11.13
C ARG A 27 -2.67 4.76 -10.81
N LEU A 28 -2.26 4.93 -9.54
CA LEU A 28 -1.43 6.06 -9.13
C LEU A 28 -0.09 6.05 -9.87
N LYS A 29 0.58 4.89 -9.89
CA LYS A 29 1.81 4.72 -10.67
C LYS A 29 1.61 5.05 -12.14
N ALA A 30 0.57 4.54 -12.77
CA ALA A 30 0.27 4.81 -14.18
C ALA A 30 -0.02 6.29 -14.45
N ALA A 31 -0.60 7.02 -13.49
CA ALA A 31 -0.81 8.46 -13.60
C ALA A 31 0.53 9.23 -13.52
N ILE A 32 1.40 8.85 -12.60
CA ILE A 32 2.74 9.44 -12.46
C ILE A 32 3.59 9.15 -13.70
N ASP A 33 3.65 7.90 -14.16
CA ASP A 33 4.47 7.47 -15.30
C ASP A 33 4.10 8.18 -16.63
N LYS A 34 2.87 8.68 -16.75
CA LYS A 34 2.42 9.45 -17.92
C LYS A 34 2.93 10.88 -17.94
N ARG A 35 3.50 11.36 -16.87
CA ARG A 35 3.94 12.74 -16.74
C ARG A 35 5.36 12.93 -17.28
N PRO A 36 5.65 14.07 -17.93
CA PRO A 36 7.01 14.38 -18.36
C PRO A 36 7.96 14.73 -17.19
N ASP A 37 7.41 15.03 -16.01
CA ASP A 37 8.07 15.41 -14.76
C ASP A 37 7.86 14.37 -13.65
N ALA A 38 7.71 13.10 -14.02
CA ALA A 38 7.40 11.97 -13.11
C ALA A 38 8.39 11.89 -11.92
N GLU A 39 9.66 12.24 -12.13
CA GLU A 39 10.71 12.22 -11.12
C GLU A 39 10.52 13.25 -9.98
N ARG A 40 9.60 14.19 -10.13
CA ARG A 40 9.23 15.12 -9.07
C ARG A 40 8.36 14.48 -7.98
N PHE A 41 7.66 13.40 -8.32
CA PHE A 41 6.67 12.78 -7.45
C PHE A 41 7.27 11.58 -6.72
N GLU A 42 7.42 11.71 -5.42
CA GLU A 42 7.92 10.66 -4.55
C GLU A 42 6.75 10.04 -3.77
N VAL A 43 6.53 8.74 -3.98
CA VAL A 43 5.47 7.99 -3.28
C VAL A 43 6.06 7.36 -2.03
N ARG A 44 5.43 7.64 -0.89
CA ARG A 44 5.70 7.02 0.41
C ARG A 44 4.52 6.18 0.82
N LEU A 45 4.78 4.96 1.18
CA LEU A 45 3.75 4.04 1.65
C LEU A 45 3.63 4.13 3.17
N ARG A 46 2.39 4.20 3.64
CA ARG A 46 2.07 4.32 5.06
C ARG A 46 1.27 3.10 5.51
N SER A 47 1.63 2.58 6.64
CA SER A 47 1.02 1.37 7.21
C SER A 47 -0.41 1.62 7.69
N PHE A 48 -1.33 0.74 7.28
CA PHE A 48 -2.67 0.72 7.82
C PHE A 48 -3.27 -0.69 7.74
N GLU A 49 -3.51 -1.32 8.87
CA GLU A 49 -4.21 -2.60 8.92
C GLU A 49 -5.73 -2.38 8.82
N LEU A 50 -6.36 -2.98 7.81
CA LEU A 50 -7.82 -2.99 7.68
C LEU A 50 -8.48 -3.82 8.80
N ASN A 51 -7.81 -4.89 9.22
CA ASN A 51 -8.30 -5.78 10.25
C ASN A 51 -7.17 -6.15 11.23
N PRO A 52 -6.87 -5.28 12.21
CA PRO A 52 -5.82 -5.55 13.19
C PRO A 52 -6.13 -6.75 14.08
N ASP A 53 -7.40 -7.15 14.19
CA ASP A 53 -7.85 -8.30 14.97
C ASP A 53 -7.92 -9.61 14.13
N ALA A 54 -7.43 -9.60 12.90
CA ALA A 54 -7.34 -10.81 12.08
C ALA A 54 -6.41 -11.84 12.76
N PRO A 55 -6.71 -13.15 12.64
CA PRO A 55 -5.83 -14.18 13.16
C PRO A 55 -4.48 -14.16 12.43
N ARG A 56 -3.42 -14.56 13.12
CA ARG A 56 -2.10 -14.77 12.48
C ARG A 56 -2.10 -16.00 11.58
N GLU A 57 -2.90 -17.02 11.92
CA GLU A 57 -3.07 -18.21 11.11
C GLU A 57 -3.88 -17.87 9.86
N PRO A 58 -3.37 -18.14 8.66
CA PRO A 58 -4.07 -17.82 7.43
C PRO A 58 -5.38 -18.60 7.26
N GLU A 59 -6.41 -17.90 6.82
CA GLU A 59 -7.73 -18.44 6.51
C GLU A 59 -8.20 -18.02 5.12
N THR A 60 -9.23 -18.67 4.58
CA THR A 60 -9.80 -18.22 3.30
C THR A 60 -10.49 -16.85 3.45
N ILE A 61 -10.58 -16.10 2.36
CA ILE A 61 -11.30 -14.81 2.35
C ILE A 61 -12.76 -15.00 2.77
N GLU A 62 -13.39 -16.10 2.36
CA GLU A 62 -14.75 -16.44 2.77
C GLU A 62 -14.86 -16.65 4.27
N THR A 63 -13.96 -17.46 4.86
CA THR A 63 -13.91 -17.70 6.31
C THR A 63 -13.70 -16.41 7.08
N ALA A 64 -12.75 -15.57 6.66
CA ALA A 64 -12.47 -14.27 7.26
C ALA A 64 -13.71 -13.36 7.25
N PHE A 65 -14.43 -13.32 6.13
CA PHE A 65 -15.65 -12.54 6.00
C PHE A 65 -16.75 -13.03 6.96
N ILE A 66 -17.03 -14.34 6.97
CA ILE A 66 -18.03 -14.93 7.85
C ILE A 66 -17.70 -14.67 9.33
N ARG A 67 -16.43 -14.80 9.69
CA ARG A 67 -15.96 -14.54 11.08
C ARG A 67 -16.18 -13.06 11.48
N SER A 68 -15.93 -12.11 10.57
CA SER A 68 -15.97 -10.69 10.89
C SER A 68 -17.35 -10.06 10.76
N HIS A 69 -18.17 -10.53 9.84
CA HIS A 69 -19.46 -9.92 9.48
C HIS A 69 -20.65 -10.85 9.70
N GLY A 70 -20.40 -12.15 9.85
CA GLY A 70 -21.46 -13.17 9.84
C GLY A 70 -22.07 -13.36 8.44
N GLY A 71 -23.11 -14.21 8.38
CA GLY A 71 -23.92 -14.35 7.17
C GLY A 71 -23.32 -15.26 6.11
N ASP A 72 -23.64 -14.97 4.83
CA ASP A 72 -23.30 -15.79 3.67
C ASP A 72 -21.97 -15.31 3.03
N GLY A 73 -20.96 -16.17 3.02
CA GLY A 73 -19.67 -15.93 2.40
C GLY A 73 -19.73 -15.70 0.89
N SER A 74 -20.81 -16.07 0.20
CA SER A 74 -21.00 -15.80 -1.22
C SER A 74 -20.97 -14.28 -1.53
N VAL A 75 -21.31 -13.44 -0.57
CA VAL A 75 -21.30 -11.97 -0.70
C VAL A 75 -19.88 -11.48 -0.99
N VAL A 76 -18.91 -11.89 -0.19
CA VAL A 76 -17.50 -11.47 -0.39
C VAL A 76 -16.93 -12.10 -1.65
N LEU A 77 -17.24 -13.37 -1.94
CA LEU A 77 -16.76 -14.02 -3.17
C LEU A 77 -17.28 -13.32 -4.44
N ASN A 78 -18.51 -12.82 -4.42
CA ASN A 78 -19.05 -12.04 -5.53
C ASN A 78 -18.37 -10.66 -5.64
N ALA A 79 -18.04 -10.01 -4.53
CA ALA A 79 -17.27 -8.77 -4.54
C ALA A 79 -15.86 -9.01 -5.09
N GLU A 80 -15.16 -10.05 -4.64
CA GLU A 80 -13.84 -10.45 -5.12
C GLU A 80 -13.83 -10.72 -6.63
N ARG A 81 -14.84 -11.43 -7.18
CA ARG A 81 -14.96 -11.66 -8.62
C ARG A 81 -15.13 -10.37 -9.41
N ARG A 82 -15.85 -9.38 -8.90
CA ARG A 82 -16.00 -8.06 -9.55
C ARG A 82 -14.67 -7.32 -9.57
N ILE A 83 -13.93 -7.32 -8.46
CA ILE A 83 -12.62 -6.68 -8.40
C ILE A 83 -11.62 -7.44 -9.28
N GLN A 84 -11.66 -8.78 -9.32
CA GLN A 84 -10.86 -9.58 -10.24
C GLN A 84 -11.12 -9.19 -11.71
N ALA A 85 -12.38 -9.05 -12.10
CA ALA A 85 -12.73 -8.65 -13.48
C ALA A 85 -12.18 -7.25 -13.81
N LEU A 86 -12.27 -6.30 -12.86
CA LEU A 86 -11.70 -4.97 -12.99
C LEU A 86 -10.16 -5.03 -13.10
N ALA A 87 -9.49 -5.70 -12.19
CA ALA A 87 -8.03 -5.84 -12.17
C ALA A 87 -7.52 -6.44 -13.50
N ARG A 88 -8.15 -7.51 -13.97
CA ARG A 88 -7.81 -8.13 -15.26
C ARG A 88 -8.02 -7.20 -16.44
N SER A 89 -9.06 -6.36 -16.44
CA SER A 89 -9.26 -5.37 -17.50
C SER A 89 -8.18 -4.28 -17.53
N GLU A 90 -7.45 -4.11 -16.42
CA GLU A 90 -6.31 -3.21 -16.29
C GLU A 90 -4.96 -3.94 -16.44
N GLY A 91 -4.97 -5.22 -16.83
CA GLY A 91 -3.76 -6.02 -17.04
C GLY A 91 -3.13 -6.56 -15.76
N LEU A 92 -3.85 -6.50 -14.63
CA LEU A 92 -3.35 -6.95 -13.33
C LEU A 92 -3.74 -8.41 -13.07
N ALA A 93 -2.81 -9.20 -12.56
CA ALA A 93 -3.10 -10.54 -12.08
C ALA A 93 -3.94 -10.48 -10.80
N PHE A 94 -4.93 -11.36 -10.67
CA PHE A 94 -5.77 -11.41 -9.48
C PHE A 94 -6.33 -12.82 -9.26
N SER A 95 -5.82 -13.51 -8.24
CA SER A 95 -6.29 -14.82 -7.82
C SER A 95 -7.43 -14.68 -6.79
N LEU A 96 -8.40 -15.59 -6.85
CA LEU A 96 -9.46 -15.72 -5.85
C LEU A 96 -9.05 -16.66 -4.70
N ASP A 97 -7.97 -17.43 -4.88
CA ASP A 97 -7.49 -18.42 -3.90
C ASP A 97 -6.52 -17.82 -2.87
N ARG A 98 -6.50 -16.48 -2.77
CA ARG A 98 -5.65 -15.78 -1.78
C ARG A 98 -6.14 -16.04 -0.37
N LEU A 99 -5.20 -16.10 0.56
CA LEU A 99 -5.49 -16.20 1.98
C LEU A 99 -5.65 -14.83 2.63
N ASN A 100 -6.24 -14.80 3.81
CA ASN A 100 -6.34 -13.63 4.68
C ASN A 100 -5.74 -13.98 6.04
N ALA A 101 -4.92 -13.08 6.56
CA ALA A 101 -4.40 -13.12 7.92
C ALA A 101 -4.07 -11.71 8.40
N ASN A 102 -3.57 -11.58 9.62
CA ASN A 102 -3.06 -10.32 10.14
C ASN A 102 -1.85 -9.85 9.31
N THR A 103 -1.84 -8.57 8.92
CA THR A 103 -0.82 -7.98 8.04
C THR A 103 0.26 -7.20 8.81
N PHE A 104 0.23 -7.21 10.14
CA PHE A 104 1.12 -6.37 10.95
C PHE A 104 2.61 -6.68 10.73
N ASP A 105 2.97 -7.96 10.65
CA ASP A 105 4.35 -8.35 10.40
C ASP A 105 4.88 -7.86 9.05
N PHE A 106 4.03 -7.87 8.02
CA PHE A 106 4.35 -7.26 6.73
C PHE A 106 4.63 -5.76 6.87
N HIS A 107 3.78 -5.02 7.59
CA HIS A 107 3.95 -3.58 7.80
C HIS A 107 5.25 -3.25 8.53
N ARG A 108 5.66 -4.06 9.50
CA ARG A 108 6.96 -3.88 10.19
C ARG A 108 8.15 -4.07 9.24
N VAL A 109 8.08 -5.07 8.35
CA VAL A 109 9.11 -5.26 7.31
C VAL A 109 9.09 -4.13 6.28
N LEU A 110 7.92 -3.55 5.99
CA LEU A 110 7.81 -2.38 5.10
C LEU A 110 8.58 -1.17 5.66
N HIS A 111 8.48 -0.89 6.97
CA HIS A 111 9.28 0.16 7.60
C HIS A 111 10.77 -0.13 7.56
N HIS A 112 11.18 -1.40 7.73
CA HIS A 112 12.58 -1.77 7.52
C HIS A 112 13.03 -1.53 6.07
N ALA A 113 12.16 -1.81 5.09
CA ALA A 113 12.44 -1.55 3.69
C ALA A 113 12.58 -0.04 3.38
N ASP A 114 11.76 0.80 4.04
CA ASP A 114 11.85 2.26 3.94
C ASP A 114 13.22 2.78 4.40
N GLU A 115 13.74 2.31 5.54
CA GLU A 115 15.09 2.67 5.99
C GLU A 115 16.20 2.33 4.99
N GLN A 116 15.96 1.33 4.12
CA GLN A 116 16.89 0.92 3.07
C GLN A 116 16.61 1.59 1.72
N GLY A 117 15.55 2.43 1.62
CA GLY A 117 15.10 3.04 0.38
C GLY A 117 14.51 2.05 -0.63
N LEU A 118 13.97 0.93 -0.14
CA LEU A 118 13.41 -0.19 -0.93
C LEU A 118 11.92 -0.43 -0.65
N GLU A 119 11.26 0.52 0.01
CA GLU A 119 9.86 0.42 0.45
C GLU A 119 8.91 0.11 -0.71
N THR A 120 8.97 0.87 -1.79
CA THR A 120 8.09 0.74 -2.94
C THR A 120 8.35 -0.56 -3.70
N GLU A 121 9.62 -0.95 -3.86
CA GLU A 121 10.04 -2.19 -4.49
C GLU A 121 9.56 -3.41 -3.69
N PHE A 122 9.78 -3.40 -2.39
CA PHE A 122 9.36 -4.47 -1.50
C PHE A 122 7.83 -4.62 -1.49
N PHE A 123 7.10 -3.51 -1.24
CA PHE A 123 5.64 -3.53 -1.23
C PHE A 123 5.08 -4.06 -2.55
N SER A 124 5.59 -3.56 -3.67
CA SER A 124 5.11 -3.98 -5.00
C SER A 124 5.40 -5.45 -5.25
N ALA A 125 6.61 -5.92 -4.96
CA ALA A 125 7.00 -7.31 -5.17
C ALA A 125 6.14 -8.28 -4.36
N VAL A 126 5.86 -7.98 -3.08
CA VAL A 126 5.01 -8.81 -2.24
C VAL A 126 3.56 -8.75 -2.70
N GLN A 127 3.01 -7.55 -2.90
CA GLN A 127 1.60 -7.39 -3.23
C GLN A 127 1.26 -7.97 -4.61
N ASP A 128 2.10 -7.76 -5.62
CA ASP A 128 1.87 -8.27 -6.97
C ASP A 128 1.89 -9.80 -7.00
N GLN A 129 2.84 -10.44 -6.30
CA GLN A 129 2.88 -11.90 -6.19
C GLN A 129 1.72 -12.45 -5.35
N PHE A 130 1.34 -11.78 -4.28
CA PHE A 130 0.20 -12.16 -3.45
C PHE A 130 -1.11 -12.12 -4.26
N PHE A 131 -1.37 -11.03 -4.98
CA PHE A 131 -2.58 -10.93 -5.80
C PHE A 131 -2.55 -11.86 -7.01
N ALA A 132 -1.38 -12.24 -7.52
CA ALA A 132 -1.25 -13.29 -8.51
C ALA A 132 -1.51 -14.70 -7.96
N GLY A 133 -1.52 -14.87 -6.63
CA GLY A 133 -1.61 -16.17 -5.97
C GLY A 133 -0.31 -16.97 -6.05
N ALA A 134 0.82 -16.29 -6.22
CA ALA A 134 2.13 -16.91 -6.37
C ALA A 134 2.85 -17.16 -5.04
N ILE A 135 2.48 -16.42 -3.98
CA ILE A 135 3.07 -16.55 -2.64
C ILE A 135 2.00 -16.51 -1.55
N ASN A 136 2.36 -17.03 -0.39
CA ASN A 136 1.71 -16.78 0.89
C ASN A 136 2.54 -15.79 1.72
N PRO A 137 2.27 -14.50 1.71
CA PRO A 137 3.06 -13.48 2.42
C PRO A 137 2.95 -13.57 3.95
N PHE A 138 2.07 -14.44 4.45
CA PHE A 138 1.92 -14.74 5.88
C PHE A 138 2.84 -15.88 6.34
N ASP A 139 3.52 -16.57 5.41
CA ASP A 139 4.65 -17.45 5.72
C ASP A 139 5.93 -16.60 5.83
N PRO A 140 6.59 -16.55 7.02
CA PRO A 140 7.80 -15.76 7.18
C PRO A 140 8.92 -16.11 6.19
N ASN A 141 9.02 -17.36 5.77
CA ASN A 141 10.07 -17.78 4.83
C ASN A 141 9.81 -17.24 3.41
N GLU A 142 8.55 -17.29 2.96
CA GLU A 142 8.18 -16.73 1.66
C GLU A 142 8.34 -15.20 1.65
N LEU A 143 7.95 -14.53 2.73
CA LEU A 143 8.12 -13.09 2.85
C LEU A 143 9.61 -12.68 2.83
N VAL A 144 10.47 -13.43 3.51
CA VAL A 144 11.93 -13.23 3.49
C VAL A 144 12.48 -13.43 2.08
N GLN A 145 12.07 -14.47 1.36
CA GLN A 145 12.53 -14.71 -0.02
C GLN A 145 12.17 -13.56 -0.97
N VAL A 146 10.96 -12.99 -0.84
CA VAL A 146 10.59 -11.82 -1.64
C VAL A 146 11.41 -10.60 -1.24
N ALA A 147 11.65 -10.39 0.05
CA ALA A 147 12.49 -9.30 0.53
C ALA A 147 13.93 -9.39 -0.03
N GLU A 148 14.52 -10.58 -0.04
CA GLU A 148 15.84 -10.82 -0.63
C GLU A 148 15.83 -10.54 -2.14
N SER A 149 14.77 -10.87 -2.84
CA SER A 149 14.65 -10.66 -4.30
C SER A 149 14.71 -9.18 -4.70
N VAL A 150 14.36 -8.28 -3.78
CA VAL A 150 14.42 -6.83 -3.99
C VAL A 150 15.66 -6.19 -3.36
N GLY A 151 16.55 -6.97 -2.73
CA GLY A 151 17.83 -6.51 -2.22
C GLY A 151 17.90 -6.29 -0.71
N LEU A 152 16.86 -6.63 0.06
CA LEU A 152 16.91 -6.60 1.51
C LEU A 152 17.75 -7.77 2.07
N ASP A 153 18.40 -7.56 3.22
CA ASP A 153 19.10 -8.63 3.95
C ASP A 153 18.09 -9.55 4.63
N GLY A 154 17.93 -10.78 4.13
CA GLY A 154 16.99 -11.77 4.65
C GLY A 154 17.23 -12.13 6.12
N ALA A 155 18.48 -12.14 6.60
CA ALA A 155 18.75 -12.36 8.00
C ALA A 155 18.27 -11.18 8.87
N ARG A 156 18.33 -9.96 8.35
CA ARG A 156 17.78 -8.77 9.03
C ARG A 156 16.25 -8.81 9.05
N VAL A 157 15.61 -9.12 7.91
CA VAL A 157 14.15 -9.30 7.83
C VAL A 157 13.65 -10.36 8.81
N SER A 158 14.36 -11.52 8.89
CA SER A 158 14.02 -12.57 9.86
C SER A 158 14.11 -12.07 11.31
N ARG A 159 15.06 -11.21 11.65
CA ARG A 159 15.15 -10.60 12.98
C ARG A 159 14.00 -9.62 13.26
N VAL A 160 13.59 -8.82 12.27
CA VAL A 160 12.41 -7.95 12.39
C VAL A 160 11.16 -8.81 12.68
N LEU A 161 10.96 -9.89 11.93
CA LEU A 161 9.81 -10.79 12.12
C LEU A 161 9.82 -11.49 13.49
N ALA A 162 10.99 -11.74 14.07
CA ALA A 162 11.15 -12.38 15.39
C ALA A 162 11.13 -11.39 16.56
N SER A 163 10.91 -10.12 16.35
CA SER A 163 10.93 -9.05 17.36
C SER A 163 9.71 -8.14 17.26
N ASP A 164 9.68 -7.07 18.05
CA ASP A 164 8.67 -5.99 17.96
C ASP A 164 9.23 -4.73 17.26
N GLU A 165 10.37 -4.84 16.57
CA GLU A 165 10.94 -3.73 15.83
C GLU A 165 9.95 -3.17 14.81
N TYR A 166 9.90 -1.85 14.65
CA TYR A 166 8.97 -1.09 13.80
C TYR A 166 7.48 -1.21 14.17
N ALA A 167 7.12 -1.80 15.33
CA ALA A 167 5.73 -1.88 15.76
C ALA A 167 5.14 -0.48 16.00
N GLU A 168 5.90 0.39 16.69
CA GLU A 168 5.44 1.75 16.98
C GLU A 168 5.37 2.62 15.72
N ASP A 169 6.24 2.41 14.74
CA ASP A 169 6.24 3.13 13.47
C ASP A 169 4.96 2.80 12.67
N ALA A 170 4.60 1.51 12.56
CA ALA A 170 3.37 1.08 11.91
C ALA A 170 2.12 1.63 12.61
N HIS A 171 2.11 1.68 13.94
CA HIS A 171 1.02 2.29 14.70
C HIS A 171 0.99 3.82 14.56
N ALA A 172 2.15 4.48 14.42
CA ALA A 172 2.25 5.91 14.20
C ALA A 172 1.64 6.31 12.86
N ASP A 173 1.94 5.59 11.78
CA ASP A 173 1.33 5.79 10.47
C ASP A 173 -0.20 5.72 10.53
N ARG A 174 -0.73 4.71 11.22
CA ARG A 174 -2.19 4.58 11.41
C ARG A 174 -2.78 5.79 12.13
N ARG A 175 -2.15 6.23 13.23
CA ARG A 175 -2.63 7.40 13.99
C ARG A 175 -2.59 8.66 13.15
N GLU A 176 -1.54 8.86 12.37
CA GLU A 176 -1.39 10.00 11.47
C GLU A 176 -2.47 10.00 10.39
N GLY A 177 -2.69 8.88 9.70
CA GLY A 177 -3.74 8.75 8.70
C GLY A 177 -5.13 9.10 9.28
N VAL A 178 -5.46 8.58 10.47
CA VAL A 178 -6.72 8.90 11.16
C VAL A 178 -6.82 10.40 11.46
N ALA A 179 -5.74 11.04 11.89
CA ALA A 179 -5.71 12.49 12.14
C ALA A 179 -5.91 13.31 10.86
N LEU A 180 -5.52 12.78 9.69
CA LEU A 180 -5.77 13.36 8.37
C LEU A 180 -7.16 13.05 7.80
N GLY A 181 -8.00 12.31 8.53
CA GLY A 181 -9.37 11.97 8.12
C GLY A 181 -9.51 10.63 7.40
N LEU A 182 -8.51 9.76 7.46
CA LEU A 182 -8.59 8.42 6.91
C LEU A 182 -9.70 7.61 7.60
N THR A 183 -10.60 7.04 6.80
CA THR A 183 -11.68 6.14 7.23
C THR A 183 -11.58 4.75 6.58
N GLY A 184 -10.61 4.55 5.70
CA GLY A 184 -10.34 3.30 4.98
C GLY A 184 -9.24 3.51 3.95
N VAL A 185 -8.71 2.41 3.41
CA VAL A 185 -7.60 2.44 2.45
C VAL A 185 -8.04 1.89 1.07
N PRO A 186 -7.37 2.29 -0.03
CA PRO A 186 -6.25 3.23 -0.05
C PRO A 186 -6.70 4.65 0.30
N PHE A 187 -5.83 5.40 0.95
CA PHE A 187 -6.00 6.82 1.20
C PHE A 187 -4.72 7.52 0.78
N VAL A 188 -4.81 8.42 -0.19
CA VAL A 188 -3.64 9.08 -0.78
C VAL A 188 -3.67 10.57 -0.45
N VAL A 189 -2.58 11.09 0.06
CA VAL A 189 -2.41 12.51 0.39
C VAL A 189 -1.26 13.07 -0.46
N PHE A 190 -1.54 14.12 -1.22
CA PHE A 190 -0.61 14.78 -2.11
C PHE A 190 -0.10 16.06 -1.47
N ASP A 191 1.21 16.13 -1.20
CA ASP A 191 1.91 17.30 -0.63
C ASP A 191 1.21 17.90 0.60
N ARG A 192 0.58 17.06 1.41
CA ARG A 192 -0.23 17.45 2.57
C ARG A 192 -1.36 18.47 2.28
N GLN A 193 -1.76 18.62 1.01
CA GLN A 193 -2.72 19.63 0.55
C GLN A 193 -4.03 19.03 0.06
N VAL A 194 -3.96 17.89 -0.66
CA VAL A 194 -5.12 17.24 -1.25
C VAL A 194 -5.16 15.79 -0.81
N ALA A 195 -6.32 15.33 -0.34
CA ALA A 195 -6.55 13.92 0.00
C ALA A 195 -7.50 13.27 -1.01
N ALA A 196 -7.17 12.07 -1.45
CA ALA A 196 -7.98 11.25 -2.34
C ALA A 196 -8.29 9.90 -1.66
N PRO A 197 -9.49 9.74 -1.09
CA PRO A 197 -9.92 8.47 -0.51
C PRO A 197 -10.28 7.45 -1.60
N GLY A 198 -9.96 6.18 -1.36
CA GLY A 198 -10.25 5.07 -2.27
C GLY A 198 -9.37 5.03 -3.52
N ALA A 199 -9.52 3.97 -4.30
CA ALA A 199 -8.80 3.76 -5.55
C ALA A 199 -9.40 4.64 -6.66
N GLN A 200 -8.83 5.82 -6.86
CA GLN A 200 -9.24 6.73 -7.93
C GLN A 200 -8.86 6.17 -9.32
N SER A 201 -9.45 6.73 -10.38
CA SER A 201 -9.01 6.40 -11.75
C SER A 201 -7.67 7.08 -12.07
N VAL A 202 -6.99 6.59 -13.11
CA VAL A 202 -5.73 7.19 -13.62
C VAL A 202 -5.94 8.67 -13.98
N GLU A 203 -7.10 8.99 -14.56
CA GLU A 203 -7.46 10.36 -14.97
C GLU A 203 -7.63 11.29 -13.75
N VAL A 204 -8.30 10.81 -12.69
CA VAL A 204 -8.49 11.59 -11.45
C VAL A 204 -7.16 11.81 -10.76
N TYR A 205 -6.32 10.78 -10.63
CA TYR A 205 -4.97 10.96 -10.10
C TYR A 205 -4.17 11.95 -10.95
N GLY A 206 -4.25 11.86 -12.29
CA GLY A 206 -3.59 12.81 -13.20
C GLY A 206 -4.01 14.26 -12.96
N GLN A 207 -5.32 14.51 -12.80
CA GLN A 207 -5.85 15.85 -12.50
C GLN A 207 -5.34 16.38 -11.15
N ILE A 208 -5.23 15.54 -10.13
CA ILE A 208 -4.67 15.95 -8.83
C ILE A 208 -3.19 16.27 -8.98
N LEU A 209 -2.42 15.44 -9.69
CA LEU A 209 -0.99 15.68 -9.95
C LEU A 209 -0.77 16.99 -10.71
N ASP A 210 -1.60 17.31 -11.72
CA ASP A 210 -1.54 18.58 -12.44
C ASP A 210 -1.81 19.75 -11.48
N GLN A 211 -2.87 19.66 -10.69
CA GLN A 211 -3.22 20.70 -9.72
C GLN A 211 -2.07 20.97 -8.72
N ILE A 212 -1.41 19.92 -8.21
CA ILE A 212 -0.30 20.08 -7.25
C ILE A 212 0.97 20.61 -7.95
N ALA A 213 1.26 20.12 -9.16
CA ALA A 213 2.44 20.57 -9.91
C ALA A 213 2.41 22.06 -10.27
N ASP A 214 1.21 22.61 -10.52
CA ASP A 214 1.01 24.01 -10.88
C ASP A 214 1.04 24.96 -9.66
N GLN A 215 1.05 24.44 -8.43
CA GLN A 215 1.10 25.26 -7.23
C GLN A 215 2.54 25.68 -6.94
N PRO A 216 2.77 26.96 -6.57
CA PRO A 216 4.08 27.39 -6.09
C PRO A 216 4.41 26.63 -4.79
N ALA A 217 5.66 26.15 -4.68
CA ALA A 217 6.15 25.47 -3.49
C ALA A 217 5.70 26.21 -2.21
N PRO A 218 5.22 25.48 -1.17
CA PRO A 218 4.83 26.11 0.09
C PRO A 218 6.00 26.94 0.63
N LYS A 219 5.76 28.22 0.91
CA LYS A 219 6.76 29.08 1.52
C LYS A 219 7.14 28.47 2.86
N ALA A 220 8.41 28.10 3.01
CA ALA A 220 8.94 27.63 4.29
C ALA A 220 8.50 28.62 5.39
N VAL A 221 7.66 28.16 6.32
CA VAL A 221 7.32 28.92 7.50
C VAL A 221 8.58 28.98 8.35
N ALA A 222 9.26 30.14 8.31
CA ALA A 222 10.37 30.40 9.19
C ALA A 222 9.82 30.38 10.62
N HIS A 223 10.15 29.33 11.37
CA HIS A 223 9.97 29.34 12.80
C HIS A 223 10.98 30.32 13.39
N GLY A 224 10.46 31.52 13.79
CA GLY A 224 11.19 32.51 14.57
C GLY A 224 11.19 32.17 16.06
#